data_4a3f3723d9d3244b0c849338b21c9bbd
#
_entry.id   4a3f3723d9d3244b0c849338b21c9bbd
#
_cell.length_a   1.000
_cell.length_b   1.000
_cell.length_c   1.000
_cell.angle_alpha   90.00
_cell.angle_beta   90.00
_cell.angle_gamma   90.00
#
_symmetry.space_group_name_H-M   'P 1'
#
loop_
_entity.id
_entity.type
_entity.pdbx_description
1 polymer ?
#
loop_
_entity_poly.entity_id
_entity_poly.type
_entity_poly.pdbx_seq_one_letter_code
_entity_poly.pdbx_strand_id
1 'polypeptide(L)'
;AAAEAAAKKDNAGQVDGTGGGTITTGGTTVSADDLTLLAAIIQCEAHYNYESMLAVATVIMNRVESSRFPNSISGVVYANGQFAPVWTGSLKRVLSQGPGTLSRQVAQDAINGSRLAAVSDCYFFLYAPSTSRSGVVIGDNVFFTSW
;
A
#
# COMPACT_ATOMS: atom_id res chain seq x y z
N ALA A 1 -12.31 -2.79 -10.21
CA ALA A 1 -12.02 -2.90 -9.54
C ALA A 1 -12.03 -2.86 -8.30
N ALA A 2 -12.72 -2.38 -7.99
CA ALA A 2 -12.71 -2.19 -6.91
C ALA A 2 -12.82 -3.06 -6.08
N ALA A 3 -13.17 -3.95 -6.38
CA ALA A 3 -13.45 -4.68 -5.46
C ALA A 3 -12.54 -4.97 -4.57
N GLU A 4 -11.49 -4.75 -4.71
CA GLU A 4 -10.76 -5.14 -3.86
C GLU A 4 -10.74 -4.43 -2.92
N ALA A 5 -11.04 -4.77 -2.07
CA ALA A 5 -11.09 -4.30 -1.03
C ALA A 5 -9.90 -4.05 -0.55
N ALA A 6 -9.24 -4.16 -0.99
CA ALA A 6 -8.26 -3.92 -0.66
C ALA A 6 -7.68 -3.47 0.17
N ALA A 7 -6.99 -3.48 0.54
CA ALA A 7 -6.38 -3.14 1.32
C ALA A 7 -5.22 -3.66 1.14
N LYS A 8 -4.32 -3.39 0.99
CA LYS A 8 -3.28 -3.81 0.80
C LYS A 8 -2.15 -3.40 1.16
N LYS A 9 -1.01 -3.57 1.21
CA LYS A 9 0.03 -3.18 1.63
C LYS A 9 1.25 -3.58 1.36
N ASP A 10 2.32 -3.20 1.39
CA ASP A 10 3.52 -3.55 1.38
C ASP A 10 4.51 -2.71 1.62
N ASN A 11 5.61 -2.66 1.77
CA ASN A 11 6.48 -1.92 2.16
C ASN A 11 7.75 -2.06 1.87
N ALA A 12 8.59 -1.43 1.81
CA ALA A 12 9.71 -1.53 1.57
C ALA A 12 10.62 -0.69 1.94
N GLY A 13 11.49 -0.61 2.17
CA GLY A 13 12.41 -0.10 2.60
C GLY A 13 13.15 0.80 1.88
N GLN A 14 14.17 1.22 2.12
CA GLN A 14 14.83 2.03 1.58
C GLN A 14 15.82 1.48 0.84
N VAL A 15 16.19 1.86 -0.02
CA VAL A 15 17.05 1.34 -0.71
C VAL A 15 18.05 2.19 -1.14
N ASP A 16 19.19 1.87 -1.13
CA ASP A 16 20.25 2.71 -1.52
C ASP A 16 20.66 2.39 -2.93
N GLY A 17 19.85 1.70 -3.61
CA GLY A 17 20.18 1.44 -4.98
C GLY A 17 20.85 0.14 -5.23
N THR A 18 21.20 -0.55 -4.25
CA THR A 18 21.86 -1.80 -4.47
C THR A 18 20.90 -2.93 -4.58
N GLY A 19 19.68 -2.69 -4.21
CA GLY A 19 18.70 -3.71 -4.43
C GLY A 19 18.69 -4.83 -3.49
N GLY A 20 19.45 -5.14 -2.75
CA GLY A 20 19.37 -6.31 -1.92
C GLY A 20 19.34 -6.04 -0.44
N GLY A 21 19.35 -4.80 -0.07
CA GLY A 21 19.47 -4.50 1.34
C GLY A 21 18.16 -4.60 2.11
N THR A 22 18.29 -4.53 3.43
CA THR A 22 17.14 -4.44 4.29
C THR A 22 17.36 -3.30 5.26
N ILE A 23 16.27 -2.77 5.79
CA ILE A 23 16.38 -1.77 6.83
C ILE A 23 15.35 -2.09 7.87
N THR A 24 15.51 -1.52 9.05
CA THR A 24 14.55 -1.68 10.12
C THR A 24 14.04 -0.28 10.47
N THR A 25 12.72 -0.12 10.45
CA THR A 25 12.12 1.15 10.76
C THR A 25 10.95 0.90 11.69
N GLY A 26 10.93 1.55 12.83
CA GLY A 26 9.83 1.39 13.76
C GLY A 26 9.63 -0.06 14.18
N GLY A 27 10.67 -0.84 14.20
CA GLY A 27 10.56 -2.24 14.57
C GLY A 27 10.25 -3.17 13.40
N THR A 28 10.08 -2.64 12.22
CA THR A 28 9.78 -3.46 11.03
C THR A 28 11.01 -3.53 10.16
N THR A 29 11.38 -4.73 9.76
CA THR A 29 12.48 -4.93 8.83
C THR A 29 11.91 -5.14 7.45
N VAL A 30 12.36 -4.34 6.48
CA VAL A 30 11.85 -4.43 5.13
C VAL A 30 12.98 -4.49 4.14
N SER A 31 12.75 -5.11 3.02
CA SER A 31 13.74 -5.25 1.98
C SER A 31 13.59 -4.17 0.94
N ALA A 32 14.62 -4.01 0.12
CA ALA A 32 14.55 -3.10 -1.02
C ALA A 32 13.45 -3.52 -1.99
N ASP A 33 13.25 -4.82 -2.16
CA ASP A 33 12.18 -5.31 -3.03
C ASP A 33 10.82 -4.97 -2.46
N ASP A 34 10.67 -4.97 -1.15
CA ASP A 34 9.42 -4.59 -0.52
C ASP A 34 9.12 -3.11 -0.70
N LEU A 35 10.15 -2.26 -0.70
CA LEU A 35 9.91 -0.85 -0.99
C LEU A 35 9.35 -0.69 -2.38
N THR A 36 9.97 -1.34 -3.33
CA THR A 36 9.53 -1.28 -4.71
C THR A 36 8.11 -1.85 -4.86
N LEU A 37 7.83 -2.95 -4.17
CA LEU A 37 6.51 -3.55 -4.24
C LEU A 37 5.45 -2.62 -3.63
N LEU A 38 5.74 -2.02 -2.48
CA LEU A 38 4.81 -1.07 -1.88
C LEU A 38 4.58 0.11 -2.82
N ALA A 39 5.64 0.67 -3.37
CA ALA A 39 5.51 1.78 -4.31
C ALA A 39 4.65 1.40 -5.51
N ALA A 40 4.84 0.20 -6.03
CA ALA A 40 4.09 -0.24 -7.20
C ALA A 40 2.61 -0.45 -6.91
N ILE A 41 2.28 -1.06 -5.78
CA ILE A 41 0.87 -1.31 -5.48
C ILE A 41 0.14 -0.01 -5.17
N ILE A 42 0.76 0.92 -4.44
CA ILE A 42 0.11 2.19 -4.21
C ILE A 42 -0.10 2.94 -5.52
N GLN A 43 0.84 2.87 -6.43
CA GLN A 43 0.66 3.52 -7.74
C GLN A 43 -0.54 2.94 -8.49
N CYS A 44 -0.77 1.64 -8.38
CA CYS A 44 -1.90 0.99 -9.03
C CYS A 44 -3.23 1.34 -8.37
N GLU A 45 -3.23 1.53 -7.06
CA GLU A 45 -4.48 1.63 -6.32
C GLU A 45 -4.93 3.06 -6.02
N ALA A 46 -4.03 4.01 -5.99
CA ALA A 46 -4.36 5.35 -5.54
C ALA A 46 -4.35 6.34 -6.69
N HIS A 47 -5.15 7.41 -6.51
CA HIS A 47 -5.02 8.56 -7.38
C HIS A 47 -3.60 9.11 -7.21
N TYR A 48 -2.98 9.59 -8.30
CA TYR A 48 -1.56 9.88 -8.26
C TYR A 48 -1.28 11.24 -7.64
N ASN A 49 -1.42 11.34 -6.34
CA ASN A 49 -0.98 12.49 -5.57
C ASN A 49 -0.57 11.98 -4.19
N TYR A 50 0.16 12.79 -3.47
CA TYR A 50 0.78 12.36 -2.22
C TYR A 50 -0.25 11.88 -1.21
N GLU A 51 -1.30 12.66 -1.01
CA GLU A 51 -2.31 12.33 0.00
C GLU A 51 -3.02 11.01 -0.29
N SER A 52 -3.49 10.84 -1.51
CA SER A 52 -4.21 9.61 -1.89
C SER A 52 -3.30 8.39 -1.78
N MET A 53 -2.06 8.54 -2.18
CA MET A 53 -1.11 7.45 -2.13
C MET A 53 -0.71 7.11 -0.69
N LEU A 54 -0.55 8.12 0.17
CA LEU A 54 -0.23 7.87 1.56
C LEU A 54 -1.42 7.21 2.27
N ALA A 55 -2.64 7.53 1.88
CA ALA A 55 -3.81 6.89 2.46
C ALA A 55 -3.79 5.37 2.18
N VAL A 56 -3.51 4.98 0.95
CA VAL A 56 -3.41 3.57 0.60
C VAL A 56 -2.24 2.93 1.36
N ALA A 57 -1.10 3.59 1.39
CA ALA A 57 0.06 3.07 2.11
C ALA A 57 -0.23 2.91 3.60
N THR A 58 -1.02 3.83 4.17
CA THR A 58 -1.40 3.75 5.58
C THR A 58 -2.16 2.46 5.87
N VAL A 59 -3.14 2.13 5.04
CA VAL A 59 -3.91 0.89 5.22
C VAL A 59 -2.97 -0.31 5.12
N ILE A 60 -2.09 -0.29 4.14
CA ILE A 60 -1.18 -1.41 3.95
C ILE A 60 -0.28 -1.60 5.16
N MET A 61 0.34 -0.54 5.63
CA MET A 61 1.25 -0.66 6.76
C MET A 61 0.49 -0.99 8.05
N ASN A 62 -0.74 -0.48 8.21
CA ASN A 62 -1.56 -0.88 9.34
C ASN A 62 -1.80 -2.38 9.34
N ARG A 63 -2.02 -2.97 8.18
CA ARG A 63 -2.20 -4.43 8.12
C ARG A 63 -0.92 -5.16 8.47
N VAL A 64 0.22 -4.70 7.97
CA VAL A 64 1.49 -5.34 8.29
C VAL A 64 1.72 -5.36 9.80
N GLU A 65 1.30 -4.31 10.48
CA GLU A 65 1.52 -4.17 11.91
C GLU A 65 0.44 -4.82 12.78
N SER A 66 -0.60 -5.35 12.15
CA SER A 66 -1.71 -5.97 12.87
C SER A 66 -1.56 -7.48 12.89
N SER A 67 -1.83 -8.08 14.05
CA SER A 67 -1.77 -9.54 14.15
C SER A 67 -2.85 -10.24 13.33
N ARG A 68 -3.83 -9.50 12.83
CA ARG A 68 -4.92 -10.10 12.05
C ARG A 68 -4.59 -10.28 10.58
N PHE A 69 -3.45 -9.79 10.13
CA PHE A 69 -3.05 -9.83 8.72
C PHE A 69 -1.63 -10.35 8.61
N PRO A 70 -1.19 -10.70 7.40
CA PRO A 70 0.21 -11.10 7.22
C PRO A 70 1.15 -10.00 7.71
N ASN A 71 2.28 -10.41 8.26
CA ASN A 71 3.20 -9.45 8.88
C ASN A 71 4.30 -8.96 7.95
N SER A 72 4.08 -9.03 6.66
CA SER A 72 5.04 -8.50 5.70
C SER A 72 4.29 -7.80 4.59
N ILE A 73 4.99 -6.92 3.90
CA ILE A 73 4.40 -6.22 2.82
C ILE A 73 4.01 -7.16 1.71
N SER A 74 4.88 -8.06 1.31
CA SER A 74 4.54 -9.01 0.26
C SER A 74 3.38 -9.90 0.69
N GLY A 75 3.35 -10.30 1.96
CA GLY A 75 2.25 -11.12 2.47
C GLY A 75 0.91 -10.43 2.36
N VAL A 76 0.88 -9.13 2.64
CA VAL A 76 -0.36 -8.37 2.55
C VAL A 76 -0.74 -8.10 1.10
N VAL A 77 0.22 -7.68 0.27
CA VAL A 77 -0.08 -7.35 -1.13
C VAL A 77 -0.56 -8.57 -1.90
N TYR A 78 0.10 -9.71 -1.67
CA TYR A 78 -0.25 -10.92 -2.42
C TYR A 78 -1.26 -11.81 -1.71
N ALA A 79 -1.88 -11.31 -0.63
CA ALA A 79 -2.92 -12.08 0.03
C ALA A 79 -4.04 -12.37 -0.97
N ASN A 80 -4.53 -13.58 -0.92
CA ASN A 80 -5.44 -14.07 -1.94
C ASN A 80 -6.68 -13.20 -2.08
N GLY A 81 -6.93 -12.72 -3.31
CA GLY A 81 -8.13 -11.95 -3.61
C GLY A 81 -8.17 -10.53 -3.10
N GLN A 82 -7.07 -10.00 -2.60
CA GLN A 82 -7.11 -8.68 -2.00
C GLN A 82 -6.89 -7.53 -2.97
N PHE A 83 -5.91 -7.65 -3.90
CA PHE A 83 -5.64 -6.49 -4.73
C PHE A 83 -5.73 -6.86 -6.19
N ALA A 84 -6.71 -6.30 -6.89
CA ALA A 84 -6.92 -6.60 -8.31
C ALA A 84 -5.66 -6.45 -9.16
N PRO A 85 -4.81 -5.44 -8.95
CA PRO A 85 -3.61 -5.32 -9.78
C PRO A 85 -2.71 -6.55 -9.78
N VAL A 86 -2.81 -7.39 -8.75
CA VAL A 86 -2.02 -8.62 -8.68
C VAL A 86 -2.43 -9.58 -9.80
N TRP A 87 -3.73 -9.72 -10.08
CA TRP A 87 -4.17 -10.67 -11.11
C TRP A 87 -4.54 -10.02 -12.43
N THR A 88 -4.68 -8.71 -12.49
CA THR A 88 -5.00 -8.06 -13.77
C THR A 88 -3.75 -7.78 -14.60
N GLY A 89 -2.57 -7.91 -13.99
CA GLY A 89 -1.33 -7.59 -14.68
C GLY A 89 -0.84 -6.17 -14.46
N SER A 90 -1.62 -5.31 -13.82
CA SER A 90 -1.22 -3.92 -13.60
C SER A 90 -0.01 -3.83 -12.67
N LEU A 91 0.00 -4.62 -11.61
CA LEU A 91 1.13 -4.61 -10.68
C LEU A 91 2.41 -5.07 -11.38
N LYS A 92 2.32 -6.15 -12.15
CA LYS A 92 3.46 -6.67 -12.85
C LYS A 92 4.01 -5.65 -13.84
N ARG A 93 3.12 -4.92 -14.52
CA ARG A 93 3.54 -3.90 -15.47
C ARG A 93 4.28 -2.76 -14.76
N VAL A 94 3.74 -2.28 -13.64
CA VAL A 94 4.40 -1.20 -12.91
C VAL A 94 5.75 -1.67 -12.37
N LEU A 95 5.81 -2.90 -11.86
CA LEU A 95 7.08 -3.44 -11.38
C LEU A 95 8.12 -3.53 -12.50
N SER A 96 7.71 -3.94 -13.70
CA SER A 96 8.67 -4.07 -14.80
C SER A 96 9.14 -2.72 -15.31
N GLN A 97 8.31 -1.69 -15.23
CA GLN A 97 8.68 -0.34 -15.65
C GLN A 97 9.41 0.43 -14.56
N GLY A 98 9.24 0.02 -13.32
CA GLY A 98 9.71 0.74 -12.16
C GLY A 98 8.67 1.75 -11.70
N PRO A 99 8.31 1.75 -10.43
CA PRO A 99 7.36 2.75 -9.91
C PRO A 99 7.94 4.16 -10.02
N GLY A 100 7.05 5.13 -10.11
CA GLY A 100 7.44 6.52 -10.24
C GLY A 100 8.06 7.10 -8.97
N THR A 101 8.66 8.28 -9.12
CA THR A 101 9.36 8.94 -8.03
C THR A 101 8.44 9.23 -6.85
N LEU A 102 7.24 9.74 -7.11
CA LEU A 102 6.31 10.04 -6.03
C LEU A 102 5.87 8.76 -5.31
N SER A 103 5.62 7.70 -6.05
CA SER A 103 5.25 6.42 -5.46
C SER A 103 6.34 5.91 -4.52
N ARG A 104 7.59 6.03 -4.93
CA ARG A 104 8.72 5.61 -4.10
C ARG A 104 8.86 6.48 -2.88
N GLN A 105 8.64 7.79 -3.01
CA GLN A 105 8.72 8.70 -1.87
C GLN A 105 7.64 8.35 -0.84
N VAL A 106 6.42 8.11 -1.30
CA VAL A 106 5.33 7.76 -0.39
C VAL A 106 5.62 6.43 0.31
N ALA A 107 6.10 5.44 -0.44
CA ALA A 107 6.43 4.15 0.14
C ALA A 107 7.52 4.30 1.21
N GLN A 108 8.55 5.07 0.92
CA GLN A 108 9.61 5.31 1.88
C GLN A 108 9.08 6.01 3.14
N ASP A 109 8.25 7.02 2.96
CA ASP A 109 7.69 7.75 4.09
C ASP A 109 6.82 6.83 4.95
N ALA A 110 6.01 5.98 4.32
CA ALA A 110 5.14 5.06 5.05
C ALA A 110 5.96 4.03 5.83
N ILE A 111 7.04 3.54 5.23
CA ILE A 111 7.91 2.60 5.92
C ILE A 111 8.58 3.27 7.10
N ASN A 112 8.89 4.53 6.97
CA ASN A 112 9.50 5.29 8.06
C ASN A 112 8.49 5.71 9.12
N GLY A 113 7.23 5.35 8.94
CA GLY A 113 6.22 5.58 9.97
C GLY A 113 5.16 6.62 9.63
N SER A 114 5.26 7.28 8.47
CA SER A 114 4.26 8.27 8.11
C SER A 114 2.91 7.61 7.85
N ARG A 115 1.86 8.26 8.30
CA ARG A 115 0.49 7.81 8.09
C ARG A 115 -0.36 9.03 7.77
N LEU A 116 -1.39 8.83 6.97
CA LEU A 116 -2.35 9.91 6.73
C LEU A 116 -3.32 9.92 7.91
N ALA A 117 -3.33 11.02 8.67
CA ALA A 117 -4.08 11.08 9.93
C ALA A 117 -5.55 10.71 9.77
N ALA A 118 -6.17 11.16 8.70
CA ALA A 118 -7.60 10.94 8.49
C ALA A 118 -7.98 9.46 8.38
N VAL A 119 -7.02 8.60 8.03
CA VAL A 119 -7.28 7.17 7.84
C VAL A 119 -6.35 6.32 8.69
N SER A 120 -5.74 6.90 9.71
CA SER A 120 -4.71 6.21 10.50
C SER A 120 -5.23 4.98 11.22
N ASP A 121 -6.53 4.84 11.39
CA ASP A 121 -7.12 3.66 12.01
C ASP A 121 -7.82 2.75 11.00
N CYS A 122 -7.62 2.98 9.71
CA CYS A 122 -8.32 2.20 8.70
C CYS A 122 -7.50 0.99 8.26
N TYR A 123 -8.20 -0.10 7.99
CA TYR A 123 -7.60 -1.34 7.51
C TYR A 123 -8.16 -1.76 6.16
N PHE A 124 -9.11 -1.00 5.61
CA PHE A 124 -9.78 -1.36 4.36
C PHE A 124 -10.02 -0.14 3.50
N PHE A 125 -10.05 -0.35 2.20
CA PHE A 125 -10.55 0.67 1.29
C PHE A 125 -11.17 0.01 0.07
N LEU A 126 -12.07 0.74 -0.57
CA LEU A 126 -12.70 0.34 -1.83
C LEU A 126 -12.71 1.52 -2.77
N TYR A 127 -12.81 1.24 -4.06
CA TYR A 127 -12.97 2.29 -5.05
C TYR A 127 -14.35 2.92 -4.82
N ALA A 128 -14.38 4.18 -4.46
CA ALA A 128 -15.61 4.82 -4.00
C ALA A 128 -16.77 4.74 -4.99
N PRO A 129 -16.55 4.93 -6.32
CA PRO A 129 -17.69 4.85 -7.24
C PRO A 129 -18.33 3.49 -7.34
N SER A 130 -17.68 2.43 -6.85
CA SER A 130 -18.22 1.08 -6.98
C SER A 130 -18.92 0.58 -5.73
N THR A 131 -19.07 1.42 -4.71
CA THR A 131 -19.64 0.96 -3.45
C THR A 131 -20.47 2.08 -2.83
N SER A 132 -21.44 1.69 -2.00
CA SER A 132 -22.16 2.65 -1.18
C SER A 132 -21.66 2.67 0.25
N ARG A 133 -20.54 2.00 0.51
CA ARG A 133 -20.03 1.89 1.86
C ARG A 133 -19.57 3.24 2.37
N SER A 134 -19.88 3.53 3.63
CA SER A 134 -19.48 4.78 4.27
C SER A 134 -18.08 4.71 4.80
N GLY A 135 -17.43 5.84 4.84
CA GLY A 135 -16.07 5.96 5.34
C GLY A 135 -15.48 7.29 4.96
N VAL A 136 -14.17 7.38 5.06
CA VAL A 136 -13.45 8.59 4.71
C VAL A 136 -13.05 8.49 3.24
N VAL A 137 -13.45 9.46 2.44
CA VAL A 137 -13.11 9.45 1.02
C VAL A 137 -11.85 10.27 0.80
N ILE A 138 -10.82 9.62 0.24
CA ILE A 138 -9.58 10.28 -0.12
C ILE A 138 -9.31 9.89 -1.59
N GLY A 139 -9.23 10.88 -2.46
CA GLY A 139 -9.08 10.61 -3.88
C GLY A 139 -10.26 9.79 -4.38
N ASP A 140 -9.98 8.66 -4.98
CA ASP A 140 -11.01 7.81 -5.56
C ASP A 140 -11.46 6.68 -4.65
N ASN A 141 -10.95 6.62 -3.44
CA ASN A 141 -11.21 5.50 -2.54
C ASN A 141 -11.92 5.91 -1.27
N VAL A 142 -12.75 5.02 -0.74
CA VAL A 142 -13.36 5.20 0.56
C VAL A 142 -12.68 4.25 1.53
N PHE A 143 -12.25 4.79 2.66
CA PHE A 143 -11.46 4.06 3.67
C PHE A 143 -12.31 3.80 4.90
N PHE A 144 -12.19 2.62 5.49
CA PHE A 144 -12.99 2.28 6.66
C PHE A 144 -12.22 1.33 7.58
N THR A 145 -12.72 1.22 8.83
CA THR A 145 -11.97 0.54 9.88
C THR A 145 -12.26 -0.94 9.98
N SER A 146 -13.43 -1.38 9.57
CA SER A 146 -13.78 -2.79 9.66
C SER A 146 -14.67 -3.18 8.50
N TRP A 147 -14.59 -4.44 8.14
CA TRP A 147 -15.39 -4.97 7.04
C TRP A 147 -16.83 -5.33 7.50
#